data_d95589e6699cb93b329e935e89e190a2
#
_entry.id   d95589e6699cb93b329e935e89e190a2
#
_cell.length_a   1.000
_cell.length_b   1.000
_cell.length_c   1.000
_cell.angle_alpha   90.00
_cell.angle_beta   90.00
_cell.angle_gamma   90.00
#
_symmetry.space_group_name_H-M   'P 1'
#
loop_
_entity.id
_entity.type
_entity.pdbx_description
1 polymer ?
#
loop_
_entity_poly.entity_id
_entity_poly.type
_entity_poly.pdbx_seq_one_letter_code
_entity_poly.pdbx_strand_id
1 'polypeptide(L)'
;MTTTTRRAVVVVASNRAAAGVYPDRTGPVIVGWLCERGYQTPDPVVVPDGSPVRDAVAVAVADAVDVVLTTGGTGISPTDRTPEATAPLLDRSLPGLADAIRSAGLPQVPTAVLSRGLAGVAGRTLVVNLPGSTGGVRDGLGVLDGVLDHAVEQLHGADHVGSGTGQPASSGHVHGHESSHHQVVPAPSGAVVRAVVTEDPLDVEEHARLVARPNAGAVVSFSGAVRDHDGGRAVHALEYSGHPGAGDVITRVAAQVLAAHPKVLALAVSHRIGPLAIGDSALACAVSAAHRGEAFAACAALVDEVKRQLPIWKRQEFADGSEEWVNCP
;
A
#
# COMPACT_ATOMS: atom_id res chain seq x y z
N MET A 1 -31.12 4.83 -15.72
CA MET A 1 -30.25 4.89 -14.53
C MET A 1 -29.64 6.27 -14.53
N THR A 2 -30.07 7.16 -13.65
CA THR A 2 -29.49 8.48 -13.47
C THR A 2 -28.13 8.29 -12.81
N THR A 3 -27.06 8.46 -13.55
CA THR A 3 -25.69 8.54 -13.00
C THR A 3 -25.64 9.76 -12.08
N THR A 4 -25.71 9.55 -10.78
CA THR A 4 -25.50 10.62 -9.80
C THR A 4 -24.05 11.10 -9.99
N THR A 5 -23.91 12.37 -10.39
CA THR A 5 -22.59 12.97 -10.60
C THR A 5 -21.88 13.08 -9.27
N ARG A 6 -20.74 12.41 -9.10
CA ARG A 6 -19.91 12.47 -7.89
C ARG A 6 -19.31 13.86 -7.73
N ARG A 7 -19.28 14.36 -6.49
CA ARG A 7 -18.78 15.71 -6.16
C ARG A 7 -17.60 15.63 -5.22
N ALA A 8 -16.60 16.47 -5.45
CA ALA A 8 -15.44 16.57 -4.56
C ALA A 8 -15.06 18.04 -4.29
N VAL A 9 -14.44 18.28 -3.15
CA VAL A 9 -13.91 19.59 -2.76
C VAL A 9 -12.44 19.43 -2.36
N VAL A 10 -11.60 20.38 -2.81
CA VAL A 10 -10.17 20.45 -2.46
C VAL A 10 -9.95 21.66 -1.54
N VAL A 11 -9.34 21.44 -0.37
CA VAL A 11 -8.99 22.50 0.58
C VAL A 11 -7.46 22.57 0.72
N VAL A 12 -6.90 23.73 0.45
CA VAL A 12 -5.45 24.00 0.54
C VAL A 12 -5.16 24.77 1.81
N ALA A 13 -4.52 24.11 2.76
CA ALA A 13 -4.06 24.69 4.02
C ALA A 13 -2.69 25.35 3.83
N SER A 14 -2.65 26.63 3.60
CA SER A 14 -1.39 27.36 3.40
C SER A 14 -1.51 28.84 3.81
N ASN A 15 -0.88 29.19 4.93
CA ASN A 15 -0.81 30.57 5.39
C ASN A 15 -0.24 31.53 4.34
N ARG A 16 0.77 31.10 3.61
CA ARG A 16 1.45 31.94 2.61
C ARG A 16 0.67 32.05 1.29
N ALA A 17 0.05 30.97 0.85
CA ALA A 17 -0.78 31.01 -0.36
C ALA A 17 -2.06 31.81 -0.11
N ALA A 18 -2.70 31.64 1.06
CA ALA A 18 -3.87 32.43 1.46
C ALA A 18 -3.56 33.93 1.58
N ALA A 19 -2.34 34.29 1.95
CA ALA A 19 -1.88 35.68 1.99
C ALA A 19 -1.36 36.20 0.62
N GLY A 20 -1.45 35.42 -0.46
CA GLY A 20 -0.99 35.81 -1.80
C GLY A 20 0.51 35.90 -1.97
N VAL A 21 1.32 35.35 -1.04
CA VAL A 21 2.80 35.39 -1.11
C VAL A 21 3.34 34.55 -2.25
N TYR A 22 2.68 33.42 -2.57
CA TYR A 22 2.98 32.59 -3.74
C TYR A 22 1.71 31.84 -4.20
N PRO A 23 1.67 31.42 -5.49
CA PRO A 23 0.52 30.67 -6.00
C PRO A 23 0.44 29.26 -5.41
N ASP A 24 -0.77 28.76 -5.20
CA ASP A 24 -1.00 27.34 -4.89
C ASP A 24 -0.55 26.45 -6.05
N ARG A 25 0.21 25.40 -5.74
CA ARG A 25 0.74 24.43 -6.71
C ARG A 25 0.16 23.01 -6.53
N THR A 26 -0.52 22.76 -5.43
CA THR A 26 -1.02 21.44 -5.06
C THR A 26 -2.51 21.28 -5.34
N GLY A 27 -3.30 22.27 -5.06
CA GLY A 27 -4.74 22.27 -5.31
C GLY A 27 -5.10 21.98 -6.76
N PRO A 28 -4.54 22.69 -7.76
CA PRO A 28 -4.81 22.41 -9.17
C PRO A 28 -4.46 20.98 -9.60
N VAL A 29 -3.40 20.38 -9.04
CA VAL A 29 -3.03 18.98 -9.31
C VAL A 29 -4.11 18.02 -8.81
N ILE A 30 -4.61 18.26 -7.59
CA ILE A 30 -5.65 17.42 -6.98
C ILE A 30 -6.98 17.58 -7.73
N VAL A 31 -7.36 18.82 -8.08
CA VAL A 31 -8.58 19.11 -8.87
C VAL A 31 -8.52 18.39 -10.22
N GLY A 32 -7.42 18.53 -10.96
CA GLY A 32 -7.23 17.84 -12.24
C GLY A 32 -7.38 16.33 -12.12
N TRP A 33 -6.74 15.72 -11.11
CA TRP A 33 -6.82 14.29 -10.85
C TRP A 33 -8.25 13.81 -10.52
N LEU A 34 -9.03 14.58 -9.77
CA LEU A 34 -10.43 14.29 -9.45
C LEU A 34 -11.33 14.44 -10.70
N CYS A 35 -11.13 15.50 -11.49
CA CYS A 35 -11.88 15.73 -12.74
C CYS A 35 -11.66 14.60 -13.75
N GLU A 36 -10.42 14.10 -13.91
CA GLU A 36 -10.11 12.95 -14.77
C GLU A 36 -10.86 11.67 -14.37
N ARG A 37 -11.28 11.56 -13.09
CA ARG A 37 -12.08 10.44 -12.54
C ARG A 37 -13.58 10.72 -12.52
N GLY A 38 -14.00 11.79 -13.16
CA GLY A 38 -15.43 12.12 -13.32
C GLY A 38 -16.07 12.82 -12.12
N TYR A 39 -15.27 13.32 -11.17
CA TYR A 39 -15.78 14.13 -10.07
C TYR A 39 -16.03 15.57 -10.53
N GLN A 40 -17.17 16.12 -10.19
CA GLN A 40 -17.39 17.56 -10.23
C GLN A 40 -16.61 18.22 -9.08
N THR A 41 -15.57 18.97 -9.43
CA THR A 41 -14.64 19.57 -8.47
C THR A 41 -14.47 21.04 -8.83
N PRO A 42 -14.91 21.99 -7.98
CA PRO A 42 -14.64 23.41 -8.18
C PRO A 42 -13.16 23.74 -7.95
N ASP A 43 -12.77 24.98 -8.22
CA ASP A 43 -11.45 25.48 -7.89
C ASP A 43 -11.12 25.24 -6.40
N PRO A 44 -9.82 25.01 -6.07
CA PRO A 44 -9.43 24.72 -4.70
C PRO A 44 -9.73 25.90 -3.75
N VAL A 45 -10.24 25.57 -2.58
CA VAL A 45 -10.47 26.55 -1.49
C VAL A 45 -9.15 26.74 -0.74
N VAL A 46 -8.45 27.86 -0.98
CA VAL A 46 -7.18 28.18 -0.34
C VAL A 46 -7.41 28.99 0.93
N VAL A 47 -7.04 28.44 2.08
CA VAL A 47 -7.27 29.05 3.41
C VAL A 47 -6.02 29.00 4.28
N PRO A 48 -5.91 29.88 5.30
CA PRO A 48 -4.91 29.72 6.36
C PRO A 48 -5.11 28.39 7.09
N ASP A 49 -4.03 27.82 7.63
CA ASP A 49 -4.11 26.58 8.40
C ASP A 49 -4.86 26.78 9.75
N GLY A 50 -5.46 25.71 10.28
CA GLY A 50 -6.21 25.70 11.53
C GLY A 50 -7.72 25.81 11.35
N SER A 51 -8.38 26.72 12.09
CA SER A 51 -9.85 26.84 12.07
C SER A 51 -10.46 27.11 10.68
N PRO A 52 -9.85 27.90 9.78
CA PRO A 52 -10.38 28.06 8.43
C PRO A 52 -10.43 26.75 7.61
N VAL A 53 -9.48 25.85 7.84
CA VAL A 53 -9.51 24.50 7.22
C VAL A 53 -10.70 23.71 7.74
N ARG A 54 -10.93 23.71 9.08
CA ARG A 54 -12.07 23.03 9.68
C ARG A 54 -13.39 23.56 9.10
N ASP A 55 -13.53 24.87 9.01
CA ASP A 55 -14.76 25.51 8.56
C ASP A 55 -15.03 25.19 7.08
N ALA A 56 -14.00 25.19 6.22
CA ALA A 56 -14.10 24.79 4.82
C ALA A 56 -14.48 23.31 4.64
N VAL A 57 -13.86 22.41 5.41
CA VAL A 57 -14.21 20.98 5.42
C VAL A 57 -15.63 20.76 5.93
N ALA A 58 -16.03 21.44 7.00
CA ALA A 58 -17.38 21.33 7.57
C ALA A 58 -18.47 21.76 6.57
N VAL A 59 -18.24 22.82 5.80
CA VAL A 59 -19.16 23.27 4.75
C VAL A 59 -19.28 22.18 3.67
N ALA A 60 -18.17 21.63 3.19
CA ALA A 60 -18.18 20.58 2.17
C ALA A 60 -18.90 19.31 2.66
N VAL A 61 -18.71 18.92 3.93
CA VAL A 61 -19.41 17.79 4.55
C VAL A 61 -20.91 18.06 4.68
N ALA A 62 -21.29 19.28 5.09
CA ALA A 62 -22.71 19.68 5.19
C ALA A 62 -23.40 19.69 3.81
N ASP A 63 -22.66 20.03 2.75
CA ASP A 63 -23.14 19.96 1.37
C ASP A 63 -23.20 18.52 0.83
N ALA A 64 -22.84 17.54 1.66
CA ALA A 64 -22.83 16.10 1.33
C ALA A 64 -22.07 15.80 0.03
N VAL A 65 -20.86 16.38 -0.14
CA VAL A 65 -19.96 15.96 -1.22
C VAL A 65 -19.40 14.55 -0.95
N ASP A 66 -19.04 13.82 -2.00
CA ASP A 66 -18.55 12.44 -1.83
C ASP A 66 -17.15 12.40 -1.23
N VAL A 67 -16.31 13.38 -1.61
CA VAL A 67 -14.89 13.41 -1.25
C VAL A 67 -14.44 14.81 -0.87
N VAL A 68 -13.69 14.94 0.22
CA VAL A 68 -12.91 16.13 0.58
C VAL A 68 -11.44 15.73 0.67
N LEU A 69 -10.60 16.34 -0.17
CA LEU A 69 -9.14 16.21 -0.07
C LEU A 69 -8.56 17.52 0.44
N THR A 70 -7.83 17.45 1.54
CA THR A 70 -7.04 18.61 2.01
C THR A 70 -5.57 18.43 1.64
N THR A 71 -4.82 19.49 1.48
CA THR A 71 -3.37 19.45 1.28
C THR A 71 -2.67 20.56 2.06
N GLY A 72 -1.54 20.23 2.67
CA GLY A 72 -0.77 21.13 3.53
C GLY A 72 -1.14 21.04 5.02
N GLY A 73 -0.34 21.65 5.88
CA GLY A 73 -0.52 21.71 7.32
C GLY A 73 -0.52 20.36 8.05
N THR A 74 0.09 19.32 7.47
CA THR A 74 0.12 17.97 8.05
C THR A 74 1.42 17.62 8.77
N GLY A 75 2.41 18.50 8.78
CA GLY A 75 3.71 18.28 9.42
C GLY A 75 3.70 18.53 10.93
N ILE A 76 4.90 18.76 11.48
CA ILE A 76 5.13 18.98 12.92
C ILE A 76 5.43 20.46 13.26
N SER A 77 5.32 21.36 12.29
CA SER A 77 5.49 22.80 12.56
C SER A 77 4.38 23.28 13.51
N PRO A 78 4.64 24.24 14.40
CA PRO A 78 3.60 24.81 15.28
C PRO A 78 2.41 25.40 14.54
N THR A 79 2.57 25.75 13.27
CA THR A 79 1.52 26.29 12.40
C THR A 79 0.72 25.20 11.67
N ASP A 80 1.23 23.96 11.64
CA ASP A 80 0.57 22.83 10.97
C ASP A 80 -0.54 22.28 11.85
N ARG A 81 -1.79 22.54 11.48
CA ARG A 81 -2.97 22.20 12.26
C ARG A 81 -4.09 21.53 11.48
N THR A 82 -3.83 21.13 10.25
CA THR A 82 -4.83 20.45 9.42
C THR A 82 -5.37 19.15 10.05
N PRO A 83 -4.56 18.28 10.69
CA PRO A 83 -5.08 17.10 11.36
C PRO A 83 -6.03 17.44 12.53
N GLU A 84 -5.66 18.42 13.36
CA GLU A 84 -6.47 18.89 14.48
C GLU A 84 -7.76 19.60 14.04
N ALA A 85 -7.72 20.24 12.88
CA ALA A 85 -8.90 20.86 12.25
C ALA A 85 -9.86 19.79 11.68
N THR A 86 -9.31 18.67 11.18
CA THR A 86 -10.08 17.60 10.52
C THR A 86 -10.65 16.59 11.52
N ALA A 87 -9.85 16.17 12.51
CA ALA A 87 -10.21 15.11 13.45
C ALA A 87 -11.62 15.24 14.09
N PRO A 88 -12.05 16.44 14.57
CA PRO A 88 -13.36 16.59 15.20
C PRO A 88 -14.55 16.41 14.25
N LEU A 89 -14.33 16.43 12.94
CA LEU A 89 -15.36 16.28 11.92
C LEU A 89 -15.57 14.82 11.49
N LEU A 90 -14.67 13.92 11.88
CA LEU A 90 -14.70 12.52 11.46
C LEU A 90 -15.56 11.68 12.43
N ASP A 91 -16.54 10.98 11.90
CA ASP A 91 -17.32 9.96 12.64
C ASP A 91 -16.55 8.64 12.77
N ARG A 92 -15.75 8.33 11.76
CA ARG A 92 -14.94 7.09 11.68
C ARG A 92 -13.59 7.39 11.10
N SER A 93 -12.53 6.91 11.75
CA SER A 93 -11.16 7.05 11.27
C SER A 93 -10.78 5.88 10.34
N LEU A 94 -9.95 6.16 9.33
CA LEU A 94 -9.36 5.20 8.40
C LEU A 94 -7.82 5.24 8.51
N PRO A 95 -7.24 4.78 9.65
CA PRO A 95 -5.80 4.92 9.90
C PRO A 95 -4.97 4.20 8.83
N GLY A 96 -5.42 3.04 8.34
CA GLY A 96 -4.72 2.30 7.29
C GLY A 96 -4.55 3.09 5.98
N LEU A 97 -5.52 3.96 5.62
CA LEU A 97 -5.38 4.81 4.44
C LEU A 97 -4.35 5.93 4.68
N ALA A 98 -4.37 6.55 5.86
CA ALA A 98 -3.39 7.57 6.23
C ALA A 98 -1.96 6.97 6.32
N ASP A 99 -1.82 5.73 6.82
CA ASP A 99 -0.54 5.01 6.86
C ASP A 99 -0.03 4.65 5.47
N ALA A 100 -0.89 4.22 4.56
CA ALA A 100 -0.53 3.93 3.18
C ALA A 100 -0.01 5.17 2.45
N ILE A 101 -0.63 6.35 2.66
CA ILE A 101 -0.17 7.63 2.09
C ILE A 101 1.22 8.00 2.64
N ARG A 102 1.47 7.82 3.95
CA ARG A 102 2.81 8.02 4.53
C ARG A 102 3.84 7.08 3.95
N SER A 103 3.49 5.81 3.82
CA SER A 103 4.37 4.76 3.32
C SER A 103 4.74 4.96 1.85
N ALA A 104 3.82 5.49 1.03
CA ALA A 104 4.09 5.78 -0.38
C ALA A 104 5.22 6.79 -0.59
N GLY A 105 5.39 7.76 0.34
CA GLY A 105 6.47 8.75 0.28
C GLY A 105 7.82 8.26 0.84
N LEU A 106 7.82 7.23 1.71
CA LEU A 106 9.00 6.80 2.47
C LEU A 106 10.24 6.44 1.64
N PRO A 107 10.11 5.75 0.49
CA PRO A 107 11.29 5.35 -0.29
C PRO A 107 12.14 6.54 -0.76
N GLN A 108 11.51 7.68 -1.07
CA GLN A 108 12.17 8.88 -1.60
C GLN A 108 12.31 10.00 -0.55
N VAL A 109 11.41 10.05 0.43
CA VAL A 109 11.30 11.12 1.41
C VAL A 109 11.21 10.54 2.82
N PRO A 110 12.35 10.27 3.51
CA PRO A 110 12.35 9.69 4.86
C PRO A 110 11.51 10.48 5.87
N THR A 111 11.37 11.80 5.68
CA THR A 111 10.55 12.67 6.55
C THR A 111 9.04 12.50 6.34
N ALA A 112 8.59 11.70 5.39
CA ALA A 112 7.16 11.38 5.20
C ALA A 112 6.54 10.75 6.45
N VAL A 113 7.32 10.02 7.27
CA VAL A 113 6.90 9.47 8.57
C VAL A 113 6.44 10.55 9.57
N LEU A 114 6.88 11.79 9.42
CA LEU A 114 6.47 12.91 10.28
C LEU A 114 5.12 13.52 9.90
N SER A 115 4.51 13.06 8.81
CA SER A 115 3.16 13.49 8.43
C SER A 115 2.14 12.95 9.43
N ARG A 116 1.36 13.86 10.01
CA ARG A 116 0.27 13.57 10.93
C ARG A 116 -1.11 13.53 10.22
N GLY A 117 -1.10 13.54 8.87
CA GLY A 117 -2.30 13.52 8.06
C GLY A 117 -3.24 12.38 8.45
N LEU A 118 -4.54 12.66 8.41
CA LEU A 118 -5.63 11.76 8.76
C LEU A 118 -6.42 11.36 7.52
N ALA A 119 -7.10 10.24 7.62
CA ALA A 119 -8.16 9.84 6.71
C ALA A 119 -9.35 9.31 7.51
N GLY A 120 -10.56 9.57 7.04
CA GLY A 120 -11.77 9.14 7.74
C GLY A 120 -13.04 9.48 6.98
N VAL A 121 -14.16 9.23 7.62
CA VAL A 121 -15.50 9.45 7.08
C VAL A 121 -16.23 10.43 7.97
N ALA A 122 -16.89 11.43 7.36
CA ALA A 122 -17.79 12.37 8.00
C ALA A 122 -19.16 12.25 7.30
N GLY A 123 -20.16 11.68 7.99
CA GLY A 123 -21.44 11.32 7.36
C GLY A 123 -21.25 10.32 6.21
N ARG A 124 -21.39 10.80 4.98
CA ARG A 124 -21.16 10.03 3.74
C ARG A 124 -19.98 10.56 2.93
N THR A 125 -19.21 11.48 3.46
CA THR A 125 -18.06 12.11 2.82
C THR A 125 -16.77 11.41 3.24
N LEU A 126 -15.97 10.98 2.29
CA LEU A 126 -14.59 10.57 2.53
C LEU A 126 -13.73 11.83 2.69
N VAL A 127 -13.02 11.95 3.80
CA VAL A 127 -12.12 13.08 4.09
C VAL A 127 -10.69 12.55 4.22
N VAL A 128 -9.74 13.13 3.46
CA VAL A 128 -8.33 12.70 3.46
C VAL A 128 -7.41 13.90 3.49
N ASN A 129 -6.43 13.88 4.40
CA ASN A 129 -5.37 14.89 4.44
C ASN A 129 -4.15 14.41 3.65
N LEU A 130 -3.78 15.14 2.60
CA LEU A 130 -2.59 14.92 1.80
C LEU A 130 -1.43 15.82 2.26
N PRO A 131 -0.17 15.42 2.03
CA PRO A 131 0.99 16.27 2.29
C PRO A 131 0.94 17.60 1.52
N GLY A 132 1.68 18.62 2.00
CA GLY A 132 1.74 19.93 1.35
C GLY A 132 2.75 20.05 0.22
N SER A 133 3.55 19.02 -0.07
CA SER A 133 4.49 19.00 -1.19
C SER A 133 3.88 18.39 -2.43
N THR A 134 4.25 18.87 -3.63
CA THR A 134 3.75 18.33 -4.91
C THR A 134 4.10 16.85 -5.09
N GLY A 135 5.27 16.41 -4.60
CA GLY A 135 5.66 14.99 -4.60
C GLY A 135 4.73 14.17 -3.72
N GLY A 136 4.59 14.56 -2.44
CA GLY A 136 3.73 13.85 -1.49
C GLY A 136 2.24 13.86 -1.89
N VAL A 137 1.77 14.91 -2.59
CA VAL A 137 0.42 14.91 -3.20
C VAL A 137 0.31 13.80 -4.24
N ARG A 138 1.28 13.69 -5.16
CA ARG A 138 1.26 12.64 -6.20
C ARG A 138 1.31 11.24 -5.61
N ASP A 139 2.14 11.03 -4.60
CA ASP A 139 2.24 9.75 -3.89
C ASP A 139 0.90 9.40 -3.23
N GLY A 140 0.29 10.35 -2.53
CA GLY A 140 -1.01 10.16 -1.89
C GLY A 140 -2.15 9.92 -2.88
N LEU A 141 -2.18 10.63 -4.01
CA LEU A 141 -3.14 10.40 -5.08
C LEU A 141 -2.97 9.02 -5.73
N GLY A 142 -1.72 8.54 -5.86
CA GLY A 142 -1.44 7.17 -6.31
C GLY A 142 -2.03 6.10 -5.40
N VAL A 143 -2.01 6.32 -4.08
CA VAL A 143 -2.69 5.43 -3.11
C VAL A 143 -4.21 5.49 -3.27
N LEU A 144 -4.76 6.71 -3.40
CA LEU A 144 -6.21 6.91 -3.55
C LEU A 144 -6.74 6.30 -4.85
N ASP A 145 -5.95 6.24 -5.91
CA ASP A 145 -6.33 5.66 -7.20
C ASP A 145 -6.84 4.21 -7.09
N GLY A 146 -6.27 3.45 -6.17
CA GLY A 146 -6.66 2.06 -5.94
C GLY A 146 -7.89 1.85 -5.05
N VAL A 147 -8.36 2.89 -4.33
CA VAL A 147 -9.38 2.71 -3.28
C VAL A 147 -10.53 3.71 -3.33
N LEU A 148 -10.39 4.84 -4.03
CA LEU A 148 -11.33 5.97 -3.96
C LEU A 148 -12.74 5.59 -4.38
N ASP A 149 -12.89 4.98 -5.55
CA ASP A 149 -14.19 4.60 -6.10
C ASP A 149 -14.91 3.60 -5.19
N HIS A 150 -14.18 2.59 -4.72
CA HIS A 150 -14.72 1.59 -3.81
C HIS A 150 -15.18 2.21 -2.47
N ALA A 151 -14.38 3.12 -1.91
CA ALA A 151 -14.74 3.81 -0.67
C ALA A 151 -16.03 4.63 -0.83
N VAL A 152 -16.14 5.39 -1.93
CA VAL A 152 -17.32 6.19 -2.22
C VAL A 152 -18.55 5.30 -2.46
N GLU A 153 -18.42 4.21 -3.22
CA GLU A 153 -19.51 3.25 -3.43
C GLU A 153 -20.02 2.65 -2.12
N GLN A 154 -19.13 2.26 -1.22
CA GLN A 154 -19.53 1.77 0.11
C GLN A 154 -20.26 2.84 0.93
N LEU A 155 -19.82 4.10 0.87
CA LEU A 155 -20.48 5.21 1.58
C LEU A 155 -21.86 5.49 1.01
N HIS A 156 -22.12 5.17 -0.25
CA HIS A 156 -23.44 5.27 -0.88
C HIS A 156 -24.34 4.06 -0.63
N GLY A 157 -23.88 3.06 0.14
CA GLY A 157 -24.65 1.88 0.50
C GLY A 157 -24.75 0.85 -0.65
N ALA A 158 -23.76 0.85 -1.56
CA ALA A 158 -23.62 -0.26 -2.47
C ALA A 158 -23.27 -1.51 -1.66
N ASP A 159 -24.21 -2.41 -1.50
CA ASP A 159 -23.94 -3.74 -0.96
C ASP A 159 -22.86 -4.41 -1.82
N HIS A 160 -21.98 -5.14 -1.18
CA HIS A 160 -21.08 -6.05 -1.86
C HIS A 160 -21.92 -7.10 -2.61
N VAL A 161 -22.37 -6.79 -3.81
CA VAL A 161 -22.86 -7.80 -4.73
C VAL A 161 -21.64 -8.63 -5.09
N GLY A 162 -21.45 -9.68 -4.29
CA GLY A 162 -20.57 -10.76 -4.70
C GLY A 162 -21.03 -11.17 -6.09
N SER A 163 -20.10 -11.19 -7.05
CA SER A 163 -20.32 -11.72 -8.39
C SER A 163 -20.68 -13.23 -8.30
N GLY A 164 -21.90 -13.49 -7.91
CA GLY A 164 -22.55 -14.77 -7.92
C GLY A 164 -23.75 -14.66 -8.85
N THR A 165 -23.60 -15.15 -10.07
CA THR A 165 -24.70 -15.40 -11.00
C THR A 165 -25.67 -16.38 -10.37
N GLY A 166 -26.76 -15.86 -9.83
CA GLY A 166 -27.88 -16.65 -9.30
C GLY A 166 -29.18 -16.10 -9.85
N GLN A 167 -29.73 -16.79 -10.83
CA GLN A 167 -31.06 -16.58 -11.41
C GLN A 167 -32.15 -16.86 -10.35
N PRO A 168 -33.26 -16.12 -10.32
CA PRO A 168 -34.33 -16.39 -9.35
C PRO A 168 -35.10 -17.64 -9.75
N ALA A 169 -35.18 -18.60 -8.84
CA ALA A 169 -36.06 -19.77 -8.99
C ALA A 169 -37.43 -19.46 -8.41
N SER A 170 -38.43 -19.69 -9.22
CA SER A 170 -39.87 -19.70 -8.89
C SER A 170 -40.24 -20.89 -8.01
N SER A 171 -41.25 -20.62 -7.20
CA SER A 171 -42.00 -21.49 -6.26
C SER A 171 -42.34 -22.92 -6.72
N GLY A 172 -42.24 -23.85 -5.73
CA GLY A 172 -43.29 -24.88 -5.61
C GLY A 172 -42.81 -26.32 -5.35
N HIS A 173 -43.20 -26.81 -4.20
CA HIS A 173 -43.55 -28.19 -3.79
C HIS A 173 -42.53 -29.06 -3.07
N VAL A 174 -43.06 -29.47 -1.92
CA VAL A 174 -42.64 -30.41 -0.89
C VAL A 174 -42.47 -31.84 -1.43
N HIS A 175 -41.43 -32.58 -1.01
CA HIS A 175 -41.40 -33.86 -0.34
C HIS A 175 -40.02 -34.54 -0.39
N GLY A 176 -39.63 -35.12 0.76
CA GLY A 176 -38.83 -36.36 0.80
C GLY A 176 -37.39 -36.26 1.18
N HIS A 177 -37.07 -36.71 2.38
CA HIS A 177 -35.75 -37.04 2.93
C HIS A 177 -34.81 -37.68 1.93
N GLU A 178 -33.57 -37.16 1.92
CA GLU A 178 -32.36 -38.00 1.99
C GLU A 178 -31.14 -37.14 2.30
N SER A 179 -30.45 -37.51 3.38
CA SER A 179 -29.23 -36.87 3.87
C SER A 179 -28.09 -37.19 2.92
N SER A 180 -27.68 -36.23 2.09
CA SER A 180 -26.41 -36.30 1.41
C SER A 180 -25.48 -35.25 2.05
N HIS A 181 -24.51 -35.76 2.79
CA HIS A 181 -23.35 -34.97 3.28
C HIS A 181 -22.67 -34.29 2.10
N HIS A 182 -22.93 -33.02 1.94
CA HIS A 182 -22.04 -32.17 1.13
C HIS A 182 -20.73 -32.04 1.92
N GLN A 183 -19.75 -32.82 1.50
CA GLN A 183 -18.36 -32.54 1.85
C GLN A 183 -18.03 -31.12 1.33
N VAL A 184 -17.91 -30.18 2.27
CA VAL A 184 -17.23 -28.90 2.01
C VAL A 184 -15.81 -29.28 1.66
N VAL A 185 -15.48 -29.27 0.37
CA VAL A 185 -14.09 -29.35 -0.09
C VAL A 185 -13.42 -28.08 0.45
N PRO A 186 -12.42 -28.18 1.34
CA PRO A 186 -11.69 -27.00 1.79
C PRO A 186 -11.09 -26.34 0.56
N ALA A 187 -11.23 -25.02 0.45
CA ALA A 187 -10.50 -24.25 -0.55
C ALA A 187 -9.02 -24.64 -0.47
N PRO A 188 -8.32 -24.87 -1.59
CA PRO A 188 -6.94 -25.31 -1.56
C PRO A 188 -6.13 -24.29 -0.74
N SER A 189 -5.57 -24.71 0.38
CA SER A 189 -4.64 -23.92 1.16
C SER A 189 -3.46 -23.61 0.24
N GLY A 190 -3.04 -22.34 0.18
CA GLY A 190 -1.87 -21.91 -0.60
C GLY A 190 -0.63 -22.75 -0.26
N ALA A 191 0.36 -22.75 -1.13
CA ALA A 191 1.57 -23.56 -0.96
C ALA A 191 2.83 -22.70 -0.91
N VAL A 192 3.74 -23.01 0.03
CA VAL A 192 5.14 -22.59 -0.06
C VAL A 192 5.83 -23.56 -1.01
N VAL A 193 6.19 -23.08 -2.21
CA VAL A 193 6.81 -23.93 -3.25
C VAL A 193 8.33 -23.89 -3.24
N ARG A 194 8.90 -22.83 -2.63
CA ARG A 194 10.34 -22.71 -2.37
C ARG A 194 10.55 -21.79 -1.15
N ALA A 195 11.44 -22.16 -0.24
CA ALA A 195 11.92 -21.32 0.83
C ALA A 195 13.34 -21.78 1.20
N VAL A 196 14.36 -21.16 0.62
CA VAL A 196 15.76 -21.64 0.74
C VAL A 196 16.76 -20.50 0.94
N VAL A 197 17.86 -20.80 1.63
CA VAL A 197 19.10 -20.02 1.63
C VAL A 197 20.12 -20.82 0.83
N THR A 198 20.79 -20.21 -0.16
CA THR A 198 21.69 -20.89 -1.09
C THR A 198 22.88 -20.02 -1.48
N GLU A 199 23.96 -20.63 -1.94
CA GLU A 199 25.09 -19.94 -2.56
C GLU A 199 24.90 -19.80 -4.08
N ASP A 200 23.96 -20.54 -4.66
CA ASP A 200 23.68 -20.49 -6.10
C ASP A 200 23.08 -19.15 -6.53
N PRO A 201 23.37 -18.69 -7.76
CA PRO A 201 22.72 -17.51 -8.32
C PRO A 201 21.19 -17.64 -8.35
N LEU A 202 20.50 -16.55 -8.05
CA LEU A 202 19.03 -16.53 -8.01
C LEU A 202 18.45 -16.09 -9.36
N ASP A 203 17.48 -16.87 -9.86
CA ASP A 203 16.64 -16.52 -11.02
C ASP A 203 15.23 -16.11 -10.53
N VAL A 204 14.90 -14.83 -10.66
CA VAL A 204 13.60 -14.27 -10.26
C VAL A 204 12.48 -14.77 -11.19
N GLU A 205 12.77 -14.99 -12.46
CA GLU A 205 11.80 -15.54 -13.41
C GLU A 205 11.46 -17.00 -13.08
N GLU A 206 12.43 -17.77 -12.62
CA GLU A 206 12.18 -19.13 -12.12
C GLU A 206 11.22 -19.09 -10.93
N HIS A 207 11.40 -18.17 -9.98
CA HIS A 207 10.47 -18.00 -8.84
C HIS A 207 9.05 -17.68 -9.33
N ALA A 208 8.91 -16.79 -10.32
CA ALA A 208 7.61 -16.48 -10.92
C ALA A 208 6.97 -17.71 -11.58
N ARG A 209 7.76 -18.53 -12.29
CA ARG A 209 7.28 -19.80 -12.90
C ARG A 209 6.82 -20.81 -11.84
N LEU A 210 7.57 -20.94 -10.74
CA LEU A 210 7.26 -21.88 -9.65
C LEU A 210 5.91 -21.59 -8.97
N VAL A 211 5.55 -20.33 -8.84
CA VAL A 211 4.28 -19.92 -8.19
C VAL A 211 3.10 -19.86 -9.15
N ALA A 212 3.32 -19.94 -10.45
CA ALA A 212 2.25 -19.87 -11.44
C ALA A 212 1.20 -20.97 -11.20
N ARG A 213 -0.08 -20.59 -11.25
CA ARG A 213 -1.22 -21.50 -11.11
C ARG A 213 -2.30 -21.15 -12.13
N PRO A 214 -3.06 -22.12 -12.65
CA PRO A 214 -4.13 -21.87 -13.63
C PRO A 214 -5.22 -20.92 -13.11
N ASN A 215 -5.44 -20.90 -11.79
CA ASN A 215 -6.43 -20.05 -11.12
C ASN A 215 -5.82 -18.77 -10.54
N ALA A 216 -4.54 -18.46 -10.83
CA ALA A 216 -3.91 -17.21 -10.46
C ALA A 216 -4.19 -16.14 -11.51
N GLY A 217 -4.83 -15.04 -11.10
CA GLY A 217 -5.01 -13.86 -11.92
C GLY A 217 -3.83 -12.87 -11.83
N ALA A 218 -2.91 -13.10 -10.87
CA ALA A 218 -1.72 -12.27 -10.68
C ALA A 218 -0.54 -13.07 -10.14
N VAL A 219 0.65 -12.75 -10.67
CA VAL A 219 1.95 -13.15 -10.12
C VAL A 219 2.76 -11.89 -9.88
N VAL A 220 3.27 -11.70 -8.67
CA VAL A 220 4.15 -10.60 -8.29
C VAL A 220 5.50 -11.17 -7.92
N SER A 221 6.57 -10.63 -8.50
CA SER A 221 7.94 -11.01 -8.18
C SER A 221 8.74 -9.82 -7.66
N PHE A 222 9.72 -10.08 -6.81
CA PHE A 222 10.64 -9.11 -6.24
C PHE A 222 12.07 -9.62 -6.40
N SER A 223 12.97 -8.70 -6.79
CA SER A 223 14.41 -8.89 -6.80
C SER A 223 15.09 -7.86 -5.92
N GLY A 224 15.78 -8.29 -4.89
CA GLY A 224 16.69 -7.46 -4.09
C GLY A 224 18.10 -7.58 -4.64
N ALA A 225 18.52 -6.63 -5.50
CA ALA A 225 19.84 -6.65 -6.12
C ALA A 225 20.90 -5.92 -5.29
N VAL A 226 22.15 -6.33 -5.46
CA VAL A 226 23.33 -5.67 -4.91
C VAL A 226 23.55 -4.35 -5.67
N ARG A 227 23.60 -3.22 -4.93
CA ARG A 227 23.83 -1.89 -5.49
C ARG A 227 25.32 -1.54 -5.50
N ASP A 228 25.71 -0.66 -6.40
CA ASP A 228 27.06 -0.13 -6.54
C ASP A 228 27.42 0.94 -5.48
N HIS A 229 26.46 1.33 -4.64
CA HIS A 229 26.66 2.31 -3.57
C HIS A 229 25.80 2.00 -2.33
N ASP A 230 26.29 2.38 -1.14
CA ASP A 230 25.55 2.36 0.12
C ASP A 230 26.00 3.56 0.98
N GLY A 231 25.01 4.30 1.56
CA GLY A 231 25.28 5.51 2.35
C GLY A 231 26.09 6.59 1.60
N GLY A 232 26.00 6.66 0.28
CA GLY A 232 26.76 7.61 -0.54
C GLY A 232 28.21 7.18 -0.83
N ARG A 233 28.65 6.00 -0.37
CA ARG A 233 29.97 5.41 -0.66
C ARG A 233 29.84 4.36 -1.75
N ALA A 234 30.83 4.31 -2.67
CA ALA A 234 30.88 3.29 -3.72
C ALA A 234 31.25 1.93 -3.12
N VAL A 235 30.43 0.91 -3.39
CA VAL A 235 30.64 -0.46 -2.96
C VAL A 235 31.51 -1.17 -4.01
N HIS A 236 32.56 -1.85 -3.57
CA HIS A 236 33.47 -2.61 -4.42
C HIS A 236 33.14 -4.11 -4.41
N ALA A 237 32.88 -4.67 -3.22
CA ALA A 237 32.53 -6.07 -3.05
C ALA A 237 31.50 -6.22 -1.93
N LEU A 238 30.68 -7.27 -2.00
CA LEU A 238 29.69 -7.59 -1.02
C LEU A 238 29.64 -9.10 -0.80
N GLU A 239 29.53 -9.49 0.48
CA GLU A 239 29.39 -10.89 0.88
C GLU A 239 28.30 -11.02 1.93
N TYR A 240 27.43 -11.99 1.77
CA TYR A 240 26.46 -12.38 2.78
C TYR A 240 26.90 -13.65 3.50
N SER A 241 26.89 -13.61 4.82
CA SER A 241 27.11 -14.77 5.69
C SER A 241 25.81 -15.13 6.39
N GLY A 242 25.43 -16.41 6.36
CA GLY A 242 24.20 -16.90 6.98
C GLY A 242 24.49 -17.75 8.22
N HIS A 243 23.67 -17.61 9.27
CA HIS A 243 23.66 -18.55 10.38
C HIS A 243 23.27 -19.96 9.90
N PRO A 244 23.81 -21.07 10.44
CA PRO A 244 23.42 -22.42 10.04
C PRO A 244 21.90 -22.71 10.09
N GLY A 245 21.17 -22.07 10.98
CA GLY A 245 19.70 -22.16 11.09
C GLY A 245 18.92 -21.25 10.13
N ALA A 246 19.57 -20.50 9.22
CA ALA A 246 18.87 -19.56 8.35
C ALA A 246 17.85 -20.25 7.42
N GLY A 247 18.14 -21.50 6.99
CA GLY A 247 17.22 -22.31 6.19
C GLY A 247 15.90 -22.63 6.91
N ASP A 248 15.95 -22.93 8.21
CA ASP A 248 14.75 -23.18 9.01
C ASP A 248 13.94 -21.87 9.22
N VAL A 249 14.67 -20.76 9.40
CA VAL A 249 14.03 -19.44 9.59
C VAL A 249 13.28 -19.01 8.35
N ILE A 250 13.88 -19.08 7.15
CA ILE A 250 13.23 -18.66 5.91
C ILE A 250 12.00 -19.53 5.61
N THR A 251 12.07 -20.84 5.91
CA THR A 251 10.94 -21.77 5.76
C THR A 251 9.79 -21.39 6.69
N ARG A 252 10.10 -21.11 7.96
CA ARG A 252 9.11 -20.67 8.94
C ARG A 252 8.46 -19.34 8.55
N VAL A 253 9.25 -18.36 8.13
CA VAL A 253 8.76 -17.05 7.68
C VAL A 253 7.82 -17.20 6.49
N ALA A 254 8.20 -17.99 5.48
CA ALA A 254 7.35 -18.27 4.33
C ALA A 254 5.99 -18.88 4.75
N ALA A 255 6.00 -19.85 5.67
CA ALA A 255 4.78 -20.46 6.19
C ALA A 255 3.91 -19.47 7.00
N GLN A 256 4.52 -18.59 7.81
CA GLN A 256 3.82 -17.56 8.56
C GLN A 256 3.13 -16.55 7.64
N VAL A 257 3.84 -16.07 6.60
CA VAL A 257 3.26 -15.15 5.61
C VAL A 257 2.12 -15.81 4.86
N LEU A 258 2.28 -17.07 4.43
CA LEU A 258 1.20 -17.80 3.77
C LEU A 258 -0.04 -17.95 4.66
N ALA A 259 0.14 -18.25 5.95
CA ALA A 259 -0.96 -18.35 6.91
C ALA A 259 -1.68 -17.01 7.15
N ALA A 260 -0.92 -15.90 7.14
CA ALA A 260 -1.48 -14.55 7.30
C ALA A 260 -2.19 -14.04 6.03
N HIS A 261 -1.94 -14.67 4.87
CA HIS A 261 -2.51 -14.29 3.57
C HIS A 261 -3.28 -15.46 2.93
N PRO A 262 -4.47 -15.82 3.44
CA PRO A 262 -5.20 -17.03 3.04
C PRO A 262 -5.66 -17.08 1.57
N LYS A 263 -5.62 -15.94 0.86
CA LYS A 263 -5.95 -15.84 -0.57
C LYS A 263 -4.74 -16.04 -1.49
N VAL A 264 -3.54 -16.22 -0.94
CA VAL A 264 -2.35 -16.58 -1.71
C VAL A 264 -2.45 -18.03 -2.16
N LEU A 265 -2.15 -18.29 -3.43
CA LEU A 265 -2.18 -19.62 -4.04
C LEU A 265 -0.82 -20.33 -3.96
N ALA A 266 0.25 -19.59 -4.14
CA ALA A 266 1.61 -20.09 -3.96
C ALA A 266 2.58 -18.94 -3.67
N LEU A 267 3.65 -19.23 -2.93
CA LEU A 267 4.77 -18.34 -2.73
C LEU A 267 6.12 -19.08 -2.83
N ALA A 268 7.14 -18.34 -3.28
CA ALA A 268 8.52 -18.79 -3.36
C ALA A 268 9.44 -17.69 -2.85
N VAL A 269 10.47 -18.05 -2.10
CA VAL A 269 11.49 -17.12 -1.62
C VAL A 269 12.86 -17.82 -1.55
N SER A 270 13.89 -17.10 -1.96
CA SER A 270 15.29 -17.56 -1.83
C SER A 270 16.18 -16.39 -1.44
N HIS A 271 17.09 -16.59 -0.51
CA HIS A 271 18.16 -15.64 -0.18
C HIS A 271 19.50 -16.24 -0.53
N ARG A 272 20.34 -15.48 -1.26
CA ARG A 272 21.69 -15.90 -1.60
C ARG A 272 22.68 -15.46 -0.53
N ILE A 273 23.62 -16.34 -0.20
CA ILE A 273 24.77 -16.09 0.68
C ILE A 273 26.07 -16.28 -0.13
N GLY A 274 27.20 -15.96 0.50
CA GLY A 274 28.52 -15.95 -0.16
C GLY A 274 28.80 -14.62 -0.87
N PRO A 275 29.82 -14.59 -1.73
CA PRO A 275 30.20 -13.40 -2.48
C PRO A 275 29.21 -13.10 -3.59
N LEU A 276 28.80 -11.83 -3.71
CA LEU A 276 27.88 -11.34 -4.74
C LEU A 276 28.52 -10.16 -5.49
N ALA A 277 28.36 -10.15 -6.81
CA ALA A 277 28.72 -9.02 -7.65
C ALA A 277 27.63 -7.93 -7.63
N ILE A 278 28.00 -6.70 -7.99
CA ILE A 278 27.05 -5.61 -8.22
C ILE A 278 26.08 -6.04 -9.33
N GLY A 279 24.77 -5.89 -9.05
CA GLY A 279 23.69 -6.32 -9.92
C GLY A 279 23.17 -7.74 -9.65
N ASP A 280 23.91 -8.57 -8.91
CA ASP A 280 23.42 -9.90 -8.51
C ASP A 280 22.18 -9.80 -7.63
N SER A 281 21.23 -10.71 -7.80
CA SER A 281 20.07 -10.84 -6.93
C SER A 281 20.47 -11.53 -5.62
N ALA A 282 20.35 -10.84 -4.50
CA ALA A 282 20.58 -11.40 -3.17
C ALA A 282 19.29 -12.00 -2.57
N LEU A 283 18.13 -11.47 -2.92
CA LEU A 283 16.82 -11.95 -2.48
C LEU A 283 15.88 -12.03 -3.68
N ALA A 284 15.28 -13.18 -3.90
CA ALA A 284 14.24 -13.40 -4.91
C ALA A 284 12.97 -13.89 -4.23
N CYS A 285 11.85 -13.23 -4.51
CA CYS A 285 10.53 -13.63 -4.04
C CYS A 285 9.56 -13.67 -5.21
N ALA A 286 8.57 -14.57 -5.15
CA ALA A 286 7.40 -14.53 -6.01
C ALA A 286 6.17 -15.02 -5.27
N VAL A 287 5.02 -14.41 -5.55
CA VAL A 287 3.73 -14.74 -4.95
C VAL A 287 2.66 -14.75 -6.02
N SER A 288 1.81 -15.77 -6.03
CA SER A 288 0.62 -15.82 -6.87
C SER A 288 -0.67 -15.78 -6.04
N ALA A 289 -1.66 -15.07 -6.57
CA ALA A 289 -3.00 -14.98 -5.98
C ALA A 289 -4.06 -14.82 -7.10
N ALA A 290 -5.35 -14.99 -6.73
CA ALA A 290 -6.44 -14.77 -7.67
C ALA A 290 -6.51 -13.32 -8.15
N HIS A 291 -6.16 -12.34 -7.30
CA HIS A 291 -6.16 -10.92 -7.63
C HIS A 291 -4.85 -10.25 -7.25
N ARG A 292 -4.51 -9.15 -7.97
CA ARG A 292 -3.25 -8.43 -7.79
C ARG A 292 -3.02 -7.88 -6.38
N GLY A 293 -4.09 -7.40 -5.71
CA GLY A 293 -3.98 -6.79 -4.38
C GLY A 293 -3.39 -7.74 -3.34
N GLU A 294 -3.90 -8.98 -3.30
CA GLU A 294 -3.40 -10.03 -2.40
C GLU A 294 -1.96 -10.44 -2.75
N ALA A 295 -1.63 -10.52 -4.04
CA ALA A 295 -0.29 -10.88 -4.48
C ALA A 295 0.75 -9.81 -4.09
N PHE A 296 0.44 -8.52 -4.28
CA PHE A 296 1.31 -7.41 -3.86
C PHE A 296 1.47 -7.36 -2.34
N ALA A 297 0.37 -7.43 -1.58
CA ALA A 297 0.40 -7.39 -0.13
C ALA A 297 1.25 -8.53 0.46
N ALA A 298 1.05 -9.74 -0.01
CA ALA A 298 1.79 -10.90 0.47
C ALA A 298 3.27 -10.88 0.03
N CYS A 299 3.58 -10.38 -1.17
CA CYS A 299 4.97 -10.25 -1.63
C CYS A 299 5.74 -9.21 -0.78
N ALA A 300 5.13 -8.05 -0.49
CA ALA A 300 5.71 -7.05 0.38
C ALA A 300 5.94 -7.62 1.80
N ALA A 301 4.92 -8.23 2.39
CA ALA A 301 5.04 -8.87 3.70
C ALA A 301 6.14 -9.95 3.74
N LEU A 302 6.28 -10.75 2.68
CA LEU A 302 7.30 -11.78 2.58
C LEU A 302 8.71 -11.17 2.58
N VAL A 303 8.94 -10.10 1.81
CA VAL A 303 10.22 -9.39 1.76
C VAL A 303 10.55 -8.78 3.12
N ASP A 304 9.59 -8.10 3.76
CA ASP A 304 9.78 -7.43 5.05
C ASP A 304 10.08 -8.43 6.18
N GLU A 305 9.30 -9.53 6.24
CA GLU A 305 9.48 -10.54 7.27
C GLU A 305 10.79 -11.33 7.10
N VAL A 306 11.20 -11.61 5.86
CA VAL A 306 12.52 -12.21 5.59
C VAL A 306 13.63 -11.28 6.05
N LYS A 307 13.60 -10.01 5.68
CA LYS A 307 14.60 -9.03 6.11
C LYS A 307 14.64 -8.84 7.63
N ARG A 308 13.51 -8.92 8.30
CA ARG A 308 13.39 -8.75 9.76
C ARG A 308 13.88 -9.96 10.55
N GLN A 309 13.66 -11.18 10.06
CA GLN A 309 13.88 -12.40 10.85
C GLN A 309 15.08 -13.24 10.42
N LEU A 310 15.51 -13.12 9.14
CA LEU A 310 16.54 -13.99 8.62
C LEU A 310 17.92 -13.64 9.20
N PRO A 311 18.58 -14.56 9.91
CA PRO A 311 19.88 -14.30 10.52
C PRO A 311 20.99 -14.37 9.47
N ILE A 312 21.13 -13.29 8.74
CA ILE A 312 22.15 -13.09 7.68
C ILE A 312 22.86 -11.76 7.95
N TRP A 313 24.18 -11.76 7.78
CA TRP A 313 25.04 -10.59 7.93
C TRP A 313 25.60 -10.20 6.59
N LYS A 314 25.68 -8.90 6.32
CA LYS A 314 26.24 -8.32 5.10
C LYS A 314 27.60 -7.71 5.39
N ARG A 315 28.66 -8.16 4.75
CA ARG A 315 29.98 -7.52 4.71
C ARG A 315 30.09 -6.74 3.42
N GLN A 316 30.37 -5.44 3.51
CA GLN A 316 30.61 -4.56 2.36
C GLN A 316 32.05 -4.08 2.40
N GLU A 317 32.71 -4.14 1.25
CA GLU A 317 33.99 -3.50 1.01
C GLU A 317 33.75 -2.29 0.11
N PHE A 318 34.23 -1.13 0.52
CA PHE A 318 34.08 0.11 -0.22
C PHE A 318 35.30 0.42 -1.07
N ALA A 319 35.13 1.26 -2.10
CA ALA A 319 36.22 1.67 -3.00
C ALA A 319 37.38 2.40 -2.30
N ASP A 320 37.18 2.93 -1.11
CA ASP A 320 38.21 3.55 -0.26
C ASP A 320 39.01 2.54 0.59
N GLY A 321 38.72 1.23 0.44
CA GLY A 321 39.34 0.15 1.19
C GLY A 321 38.77 -0.05 2.60
N SER A 322 37.73 0.69 3.01
CA SER A 322 37.04 0.48 4.26
C SER A 322 36.07 -0.72 4.16
N GLU A 323 35.87 -1.41 5.28
CA GLU A 323 34.90 -2.51 5.41
C GLU A 323 33.81 -2.16 6.42
N GLU A 324 32.61 -2.62 6.18
CA GLU A 324 31.51 -2.46 7.10
C GLU A 324 30.65 -3.74 7.18
N TRP A 325 30.35 -4.15 8.40
CA TRP A 325 29.41 -5.23 8.67
C TRP A 325 28.04 -4.64 9.00
N VAL A 326 27.05 -5.02 8.23
CA VAL A 326 25.65 -4.63 8.47
C VAL A 326 24.92 -5.88 8.94
N ASN A 327 24.39 -5.80 10.15
CA ASN A 327 23.48 -6.80 10.66
C ASN A 327 22.08 -6.47 10.06
N CYS A 328 21.55 -7.36 9.27
CA CYS A 328 20.11 -7.31 8.98
C CYS A 328 19.41 -7.73 10.27
N PRO A 329 18.60 -6.86 10.90
CA PRO A 329 17.97 -7.10 12.19
C PRO A 329 17.06 -8.30 12.18
#